data_9b0f72f715e1247c573f73903cf631ab
#
_entry.id   9b0f72f715e1247c573f73903cf631ab
#
_cell.length_a   1.000
_cell.length_b   1.000
_cell.length_c   1.000
_cell.angle_alpha   90.00
_cell.angle_beta   90.00
_cell.angle_gamma   90.00
#
_symmetry.space_group_name_H-M   'P 1'
#
loop_
_entity.id
_entity.type
_entity.pdbx_description
1 polymer ?
#
loop_
_entity_poly.entity_id
_entity_poly.type
_entity_poly.pdbx_seq_one_letter_code
_entity_poly.pdbx_strand_id
1 'polypeptide(L)'
;AEEFRVQLTLGMPNNADEAGLRRLAEQLKSKQVTVRLFLKHPLHAKLYLLFRPDPNNPITGFLGSSNLTLSGLSKQGELNVDVLDHDATTKLSKWFDDRWSDRWCIDITDELIEVIEESWAREEPLEPYMIYVKMAYHLAQEARAGLNEFRIPPEFGKRLFAYQEAAVKIAAHHLNKRGGVLIGDVVGLGKTLM
;
A
#
# COMPACT_ATOMS: atom_id res chain seq x y z
N ALA A 1 -0.96 -10.04 4.19
CA ALA A 1 0.05 -9.61 5.17
C ALA A 1 1.38 -9.29 4.48
N GLU A 2 1.97 -10.22 3.72
CA GLU A 2 3.28 -10.01 3.08
C GLU A 2 3.29 -8.82 2.11
N GLU A 3 2.27 -8.66 1.28
CA GLU A 3 2.15 -7.55 0.35
C GLU A 3 2.07 -6.20 1.08
N PHE A 4 1.35 -6.13 2.19
CA PHE A 4 1.26 -4.95 3.03
C PHE A 4 2.59 -4.65 3.74
N ARG A 5 3.28 -5.69 4.25
CA ARG A 5 4.63 -5.57 4.80
C ARG A 5 5.61 -5.01 3.78
N VAL A 6 5.58 -5.54 2.53
CA VAL A 6 6.42 -5.05 1.43
C VAL A 6 6.13 -3.58 1.13
N GLN A 7 4.87 -3.19 1.03
CA GLN A 7 4.49 -1.80 0.78
C GLN A 7 4.97 -0.85 1.88
N LEU A 8 4.81 -1.23 3.15
CA LEU A 8 5.28 -0.42 4.29
C LEU A 8 6.80 -0.39 4.42
N THR A 9 7.48 -1.47 4.08
CA THR A 9 8.95 -1.54 4.16
C THR A 9 9.63 -0.79 3.01
N LEU A 10 9.03 -0.81 1.82
CA LEU A 10 9.61 -0.27 0.59
C LEU A 10 8.96 1.03 0.11
N GLY A 11 7.83 1.42 0.69
CA GLY A 11 7.12 2.66 0.36
C GLY A 11 7.99 3.90 0.60
N MET A 12 7.78 4.95 -0.20
CA MET A 12 8.39 6.26 0.10
C MET A 12 7.59 6.93 1.22
N PRO A 13 8.21 7.23 2.37
CA PRO A 13 7.53 7.95 3.43
C PRO A 13 7.21 9.38 2.96
N ASN A 14 5.98 9.80 3.18
CA ASN A 14 5.66 11.21 3.24
C ASN A 14 5.28 11.56 4.69
N ASN A 15 5.52 12.80 5.11
CA ASN A 15 5.33 13.21 6.50
C ASN A 15 3.90 12.97 7.01
N ALA A 16 2.89 13.03 6.14
CA ALA A 16 1.50 12.84 6.51
C ALA A 16 1.17 11.35 6.74
N ASP A 17 1.66 10.48 5.87
CA ASP A 17 1.45 9.04 5.99
C ASP A 17 2.22 8.47 7.19
N GLU A 18 3.43 8.97 7.45
CA GLU A 18 4.23 8.59 8.60
C GLU A 18 3.50 8.94 9.91
N ALA A 19 3.03 10.18 10.05
CA ALA A 19 2.27 10.60 11.22
C ALA A 19 0.97 9.78 11.39
N GLY A 20 0.30 9.46 10.29
CA GLY A 20 -0.89 8.61 10.28
C GLY A 20 -0.62 7.20 10.80
N LEU A 21 0.47 6.57 10.33
CA LEU A 21 0.85 5.22 10.75
C LEU A 21 1.32 5.17 12.20
N ARG A 22 2.08 6.16 12.67
CA ARG A 22 2.47 6.26 14.10
C ARG A 22 1.25 6.38 14.99
N ARG A 23 0.30 7.26 14.63
CA ARG A 23 -0.95 7.41 15.35
C ARG A 23 -1.77 6.12 15.36
N LEU A 24 -1.81 5.39 14.24
CA LEU A 24 -2.47 4.09 14.17
C LEU A 24 -1.80 3.08 15.11
N ALA A 25 -0.46 3.01 15.12
CA ALA A 25 0.28 2.13 16.03
C ALA A 25 -0.02 2.44 17.51
N GLU A 26 -0.06 3.72 17.91
CA GLU A 26 -0.45 4.14 19.25
C GLU A 26 -1.89 3.70 19.60
N GLN A 27 -2.83 3.86 18.68
CA GLN A 27 -4.23 3.45 18.87
C GLN A 27 -4.40 1.93 18.96
N LEU A 28 -3.61 1.17 18.21
CA LEU A 28 -3.58 -0.30 18.30
C LEU A 28 -2.99 -0.74 19.65
N LYS A 29 -1.84 -0.18 20.07
CA LYS A 29 -1.20 -0.45 21.37
C LYS A 29 -2.12 -0.13 22.56
N SER A 30 -2.81 1.00 22.48
CA SER A 30 -3.76 1.43 23.52
C SER A 30 -5.12 0.73 23.46
N LYS A 31 -5.30 -0.21 22.52
CA LYS A 31 -6.55 -0.95 22.28
C LYS A 31 -7.76 -0.06 21.96
N GLN A 32 -7.52 1.15 21.48
CA GLN A 32 -8.57 2.02 20.94
C GLN A 32 -9.06 1.56 19.58
N VAL A 33 -8.19 0.86 18.84
CA VAL A 33 -8.47 0.25 17.55
C VAL A 33 -8.13 -1.24 17.64
N THR A 34 -9.02 -2.08 17.13
CA THR A 34 -8.78 -3.51 16.94
C THR A 34 -8.98 -3.86 15.48
N VAL A 35 -8.06 -4.61 14.92
CA VAL A 35 -8.10 -5.03 13.52
C VAL A 35 -8.22 -6.54 13.43
N ARG A 36 -9.23 -6.99 12.69
CA ARG A 36 -9.47 -8.42 12.46
C ARG A 36 -9.55 -8.73 10.98
N LEU A 37 -9.09 -9.91 10.61
CA LEU A 37 -9.12 -10.42 9.25
C LEU A 37 -10.10 -11.58 9.15
N PHE A 38 -11.13 -11.42 8.29
CA PHE A 38 -12.11 -12.45 8.05
C PHE A 38 -11.69 -13.34 6.89
N LEU A 39 -11.42 -14.64 7.17
CA LEU A 39 -10.81 -15.58 6.24
C LEU A 39 -11.78 -16.61 5.64
N LYS A 40 -13.02 -16.68 6.10
CA LYS A 40 -13.97 -17.73 5.70
C LYS A 40 -14.32 -17.67 4.21
N HIS A 41 -14.47 -16.48 3.67
CA HIS A 41 -14.71 -16.21 2.25
C HIS A 41 -14.38 -14.74 1.97
N PRO A 42 -14.15 -14.34 0.70
CA PRO A 42 -13.95 -12.93 0.35
C PRO A 42 -15.10 -12.06 0.85
N LEU A 43 -14.77 -10.99 1.57
CA LEU A 43 -15.73 -10.03 2.11
C LEU A 43 -15.57 -8.71 1.38
N HIS A 44 -16.61 -8.25 0.69
CA HIS A 44 -16.60 -7.00 -0.08
C HIS A 44 -17.63 -5.99 0.44
N ALA A 45 -18.11 -6.15 1.66
CA ALA A 45 -19.03 -5.20 2.27
C ALA A 45 -18.30 -3.93 2.72
N LYS A 46 -18.93 -2.78 2.49
CA LYS A 46 -18.53 -1.48 3.04
C LYS A 46 -19.64 -1.05 3.97
N LEU A 47 -19.50 -1.41 5.23
CA LEU A 47 -20.45 -1.11 6.29
C LEU A 47 -19.74 -0.33 7.39
N TYR A 48 -20.28 0.82 7.75
CA TYR A 48 -19.84 1.61 8.88
C TYR A 48 -20.99 1.68 9.88
N LEU A 49 -20.72 1.33 11.14
CA LEU A 49 -21.68 1.40 12.23
C LEU A 49 -21.14 2.38 13.29
N LEU A 50 -21.91 3.42 13.54
CA LEU A 50 -21.61 4.41 14.56
C LEU A 50 -22.54 4.23 15.74
N PHE A 51 -21.98 3.91 16.91
CA PHE A 51 -22.72 3.77 18.15
C PHE A 51 -22.67 5.09 18.91
N ARG A 52 -23.81 5.55 19.37
CA ARG A 52 -23.98 6.85 20.05
C ARG A 52 -24.81 6.70 21.31
N PRO A 53 -24.57 7.51 22.35
CA PRO A 53 -25.42 7.54 23.54
C PRO A 53 -26.71 8.35 23.29
N ASP A 54 -27.44 8.01 22.22
CA ASP A 54 -28.70 8.63 21.84
C ASP A 54 -29.83 7.59 21.99
N PRO A 55 -30.81 7.80 22.87
CA PRO A 55 -31.88 6.84 23.10
C PRO A 55 -32.81 6.64 21.87
N ASN A 56 -32.89 7.61 20.96
CA ASN A 56 -33.76 7.52 19.81
C ASN A 56 -33.04 6.85 18.61
N ASN A 57 -31.75 7.16 18.42
CA ASN A 57 -30.93 6.63 17.34
C ASN A 57 -29.56 6.16 17.87
N PRO A 58 -29.53 5.06 18.64
CA PRO A 58 -28.29 4.57 19.25
C PRO A 58 -27.27 4.06 18.23
N ILE A 59 -27.74 3.64 17.05
CA ILE A 59 -26.88 3.13 15.97
C ILE A 59 -27.23 3.85 14.66
N THR A 60 -26.23 4.35 13.98
CA THR A 60 -26.36 4.83 12.60
C THR A 60 -25.48 3.95 11.70
N GLY A 61 -26.09 3.38 10.67
CA GLY A 61 -25.37 2.61 9.65
C GLY A 61 -25.12 3.43 8.40
N PHE A 62 -23.97 3.23 7.76
CA PHE A 62 -23.70 3.66 6.41
C PHE A 62 -23.35 2.45 5.58
N LEU A 63 -24.03 2.25 4.48
CA LEU A 63 -23.84 1.12 3.58
C LEU A 63 -23.73 1.63 2.15
N GLY A 64 -22.73 1.17 1.41
CA GLY A 64 -22.54 1.60 0.03
C GLY A 64 -21.32 1.01 -0.66
N SER A 65 -20.85 1.71 -1.67
CA SER A 65 -19.70 1.32 -2.49
C SER A 65 -18.36 1.90 -1.98
N SER A 66 -18.40 2.94 -1.14
CA SER A 66 -17.21 3.66 -0.69
C SER A 66 -16.30 2.84 0.23
N ASN A 67 -15.05 2.70 -0.16
CA ASN A 67 -14.01 2.25 0.75
C ASN A 67 -13.62 3.38 1.74
N LEU A 68 -13.06 3.01 2.90
CA LEU A 68 -12.54 3.97 3.87
C LEU A 68 -11.20 4.55 3.37
N THR A 69 -11.25 5.30 2.29
CA THR A 69 -10.13 6.01 1.69
C THR A 69 -10.53 7.46 1.41
N LEU A 70 -9.56 8.37 1.36
CA LEU A 70 -9.83 9.77 1.03
C LEU A 70 -10.52 9.91 -0.34
N SER A 71 -10.12 9.10 -1.32
CA SER A 71 -10.75 9.05 -2.65
C SER A 71 -12.18 8.54 -2.58
N GLY A 72 -12.42 7.42 -1.88
CA GLY A 72 -13.76 6.84 -1.73
C GLY A 72 -14.73 7.73 -0.96
N LEU A 73 -14.22 8.55 -0.01
CA LEU A 73 -15.06 9.43 0.80
C LEU A 73 -15.30 10.81 0.17
N SER A 74 -14.45 11.27 -0.76
CA SER A 74 -14.50 12.66 -1.23
C SER A 74 -14.29 12.90 -2.72
N LYS A 75 -13.71 11.97 -3.47
CA LYS A 75 -13.26 12.22 -4.85
C LYS A 75 -13.83 11.29 -5.91
N GLN A 76 -14.39 10.15 -5.53
CA GLN A 76 -14.97 9.18 -6.44
C GLN A 76 -16.49 9.30 -6.46
N GLY A 77 -17.11 8.96 -7.59
CA GLY A 77 -18.57 8.91 -7.74
C GLY A 77 -19.17 7.70 -7.02
N GLU A 78 -19.12 7.71 -5.68
CA GLU A 78 -19.58 6.63 -4.83
C GLU A 78 -21.01 6.88 -4.35
N LEU A 79 -21.77 5.80 -4.19
CA LEU A 79 -23.12 5.86 -3.64
C LEU A 79 -23.13 5.23 -2.24
N ASN A 80 -23.51 6.02 -1.24
CA ASN A 80 -23.72 5.56 0.13
C ASN A 80 -25.12 5.95 0.58
N VAL A 81 -25.69 5.10 1.42
CA VAL A 81 -26.98 5.31 2.06
C VAL A 81 -26.79 5.28 3.56
N ASP A 82 -27.31 6.26 4.27
CA ASP A 82 -27.44 6.26 5.72
C ASP A 82 -28.68 5.44 6.13
N VAL A 83 -28.51 4.64 7.17
CA VAL A 83 -29.56 3.78 7.72
C VAL A 83 -29.78 4.20 9.16
N LEU A 84 -30.95 4.76 9.45
CA LEU A 84 -31.34 5.25 10.78
C LEU A 84 -32.45 4.39 11.41
N ASP A 85 -33.15 3.60 10.61
CA ASP A 85 -34.19 2.70 11.09
C ASP A 85 -33.64 1.70 12.09
N HIS A 86 -34.31 1.58 13.26
CA HIS A 86 -33.83 0.77 14.38
C HIS A 86 -33.78 -0.72 14.04
N ASP A 87 -34.74 -1.25 13.33
CA ASP A 87 -34.76 -2.67 12.94
C ASP A 87 -33.64 -2.96 11.93
N ALA A 88 -33.48 -2.06 10.95
CA ALA A 88 -32.41 -2.18 9.95
C ALA A 88 -31.02 -2.08 10.56
N THR A 89 -30.75 -1.10 11.43
CA THR A 89 -29.45 -0.94 12.10
C THR A 89 -29.15 -2.09 13.05
N THR A 90 -30.14 -2.63 13.73
CA THR A 90 -30.00 -3.83 14.58
C THR A 90 -29.59 -5.06 13.74
N LYS A 91 -30.21 -5.25 12.59
CA LYS A 91 -29.84 -6.33 11.65
C LYS A 91 -28.42 -6.17 11.10
N LEU A 92 -28.02 -4.95 10.79
CA LEU A 92 -26.66 -4.65 10.33
C LEU A 92 -25.62 -4.88 11.44
N SER A 93 -25.93 -4.48 12.68
CA SER A 93 -25.06 -4.75 13.84
C SER A 93 -24.91 -6.25 14.07
N LYS A 94 -26.03 -6.98 14.07
CA LYS A 94 -25.97 -8.43 14.20
C LYS A 94 -25.18 -9.09 13.08
N TRP A 95 -25.35 -8.64 11.84
CA TRP A 95 -24.58 -9.11 10.70
C TRP A 95 -23.07 -8.92 10.88
N PHE A 96 -22.66 -7.79 11.45
CA PHE A 96 -21.28 -7.49 11.81
C PHE A 96 -20.79 -8.39 12.94
N ASP A 97 -21.54 -8.47 14.04
CA ASP A 97 -21.18 -9.24 15.23
C ASP A 97 -21.03 -10.75 14.95
N ASP A 98 -21.92 -11.30 14.11
CA ASP A 98 -21.84 -12.70 13.66
C ASP A 98 -20.51 -12.99 12.93
N ARG A 99 -19.97 -12.03 12.19
CA ARG A 99 -18.68 -12.16 11.48
C ARG A 99 -17.50 -11.86 12.38
N TRP A 100 -17.63 -10.86 13.21
CA TRP A 100 -16.61 -10.48 14.19
C TRP A 100 -16.30 -11.59 15.17
N SER A 101 -17.32 -12.36 15.55
CA SER A 101 -17.23 -13.49 16.50
C SER A 101 -17.00 -14.84 15.81
N ASP A 102 -16.96 -14.90 14.48
CA ASP A 102 -16.72 -16.14 13.74
C ASP A 102 -15.28 -16.63 13.99
N ARG A 103 -15.09 -17.94 14.14
CA ARG A 103 -13.78 -18.58 14.33
C ARG A 103 -12.77 -18.28 13.21
N TRP A 104 -13.23 -17.87 12.03
CA TRP A 104 -12.41 -17.48 10.89
C TRP A 104 -12.11 -15.97 10.87
N CYS A 105 -12.55 -15.24 11.88
CA CYS A 105 -12.22 -13.83 12.07
C CYS A 105 -11.10 -13.73 13.11
N ILE A 106 -9.86 -13.69 12.63
CA ILE A 106 -8.66 -13.66 13.48
C ILE A 106 -8.25 -12.23 13.79
N ASP A 107 -7.83 -12.02 15.02
CA ASP A 107 -7.21 -10.76 15.43
C ASP A 107 -5.81 -10.69 14.85
N ILE A 108 -5.46 -9.59 14.21
CA ILE A 108 -4.14 -9.31 13.64
C ILE A 108 -3.56 -8.00 14.19
N THR A 109 -4.08 -7.53 15.32
CA THR A 109 -3.69 -6.25 15.91
C THR A 109 -2.21 -6.21 16.26
N ASP A 110 -1.72 -7.24 16.93
CA ASP A 110 -0.32 -7.32 17.37
C ASP A 110 0.63 -7.48 16.18
N GLU A 111 0.31 -8.30 15.20
CA GLU A 111 1.09 -8.47 13.97
C GLU A 111 1.13 -7.16 13.15
N LEU A 112 0.06 -6.38 13.19
CA LEU A 112 0.02 -5.09 12.50
C LEU A 112 0.91 -4.06 13.21
N ILE A 113 0.95 -4.05 14.54
CA ILE A 113 1.87 -3.23 15.33
C ILE A 113 3.31 -3.56 14.95
N GLU A 114 3.69 -4.84 14.98
CA GLU A 114 5.03 -5.29 14.61
C GLU A 114 5.43 -4.81 13.20
N VAL A 115 4.54 -4.98 12.22
CA VAL A 115 4.81 -4.54 10.85
C VAL A 115 5.01 -3.02 10.75
N ILE A 116 4.24 -2.23 11.50
CA ILE A 116 4.41 -0.76 11.51
C ILE A 116 5.73 -0.38 12.19
N GLU A 117 6.07 -1.02 13.30
CA GLU A 117 7.32 -0.74 14.05
C GLU A 117 8.58 -1.18 13.29
N GLU A 118 8.51 -2.21 12.48
CA GLU A 118 9.59 -2.62 11.58
C GLU A 118 9.69 -1.73 10.33
N SER A 119 8.66 -0.93 10.05
CA SER A 119 8.60 -0.07 8.87
C SER A 119 9.36 1.24 9.03
N TRP A 120 9.32 2.07 8.00
CA TRP A 120 9.84 3.44 8.03
C TRP A 120 9.07 4.37 8.99
N ALA A 121 7.88 3.99 9.47
CA ALA A 121 7.06 4.76 10.41
C ALA A 121 7.40 4.49 11.89
N ARG A 122 8.47 3.74 12.19
CA ARG A 122 8.91 3.47 13.55
C ARG A 122 9.31 4.75 14.32
N GLU A 123 9.22 4.70 15.65
CA GLU A 123 9.62 5.82 16.51
C GLU A 123 11.13 6.04 16.53
N GLU A 124 11.93 4.97 16.46
CA GLU A 124 13.38 5.06 16.48
C GLU A 124 13.94 5.43 15.09
N PRO A 125 14.87 6.40 15.02
CA PRO A 125 15.50 6.75 13.77
C PRO A 125 16.30 5.58 13.21
N LEU A 126 16.20 5.39 11.90
CA LEU A 126 17.02 4.41 11.18
C LEU A 126 18.49 4.82 11.21
N GLU A 127 19.38 3.85 11.36
CA GLU A 127 20.81 4.08 11.13
C GLU A 127 21.05 4.68 9.74
N PRO A 128 21.97 5.67 9.61
CA PRO A 128 22.23 6.32 8.31
C PRO A 128 22.54 5.34 7.18
N TYR A 129 23.23 4.23 7.49
CA TYR A 129 23.52 3.17 6.51
C TYR A 129 22.25 2.54 5.91
N MET A 130 21.25 2.29 6.74
CA MET A 130 19.96 1.73 6.28
C MET A 130 19.21 2.70 5.39
N ILE A 131 19.35 4.00 5.63
CA ILE A 131 18.80 5.05 4.76
C ILE A 131 19.47 4.99 3.38
N TYR A 132 20.79 4.86 3.33
CA TYR A 132 21.53 4.69 2.07
C TYR A 132 21.11 3.44 1.30
N VAL A 133 20.98 2.30 1.98
CA VAL A 133 20.53 1.05 1.36
C VAL A 133 19.12 1.22 0.78
N LYS A 134 18.22 1.87 1.51
CA LYS A 134 16.87 2.14 1.04
C LYS A 134 16.85 3.09 -0.16
N MET A 135 17.63 4.16 -0.14
CA MET A 135 17.78 5.07 -1.29
C MET A 135 18.31 4.33 -2.53
N ALA A 136 19.38 3.53 -2.37
CA ALA A 136 19.93 2.73 -3.45
C ALA A 136 18.89 1.75 -4.01
N TYR A 137 18.10 1.12 -3.16
CA TYR A 137 17.03 0.23 -3.58
C TYR A 137 15.96 0.97 -4.42
N HIS A 138 15.50 2.14 -3.97
CA HIS A 138 14.51 2.92 -4.72
C HIS A 138 15.06 3.42 -6.06
N LEU A 139 16.30 3.87 -6.10
CA LEU A 139 16.95 4.24 -7.37
C LEU A 139 17.08 3.04 -8.32
N ALA A 140 17.34 1.84 -7.79
CA ALA A 140 17.40 0.62 -8.58
C ALA A 140 16.03 0.13 -9.06
N GLN A 141 14.92 0.53 -8.45
CA GLN A 141 13.58 0.10 -8.89
C GLN A 141 13.25 0.59 -10.31
N GLU A 142 13.55 1.84 -10.63
CA GLU A 142 13.33 2.37 -11.99
C GLU A 142 14.19 1.61 -13.04
N ALA A 143 15.42 1.30 -12.66
CA ALA A 143 16.31 0.50 -13.52
C ALA A 143 15.75 -0.93 -13.73
N ARG A 144 15.25 -1.57 -12.68
CA ARG A 144 14.64 -2.90 -12.75
C ARG A 144 13.34 -2.91 -13.58
N ALA A 145 12.52 -1.88 -13.48
CA ALA A 145 11.32 -1.73 -14.30
C ALA A 145 11.69 -1.71 -15.78
N GLY A 146 12.70 -0.93 -16.17
CA GLY A 146 13.20 -0.87 -17.56
C GLY A 146 13.69 -2.22 -18.09
N LEU A 147 14.34 -3.03 -17.26
CA LEU A 147 14.82 -4.36 -17.65
C LEU A 147 13.68 -5.33 -18.01
N ASN A 148 12.52 -5.20 -17.38
CA ASN A 148 11.38 -6.07 -17.61
C ASN A 148 10.44 -5.56 -18.71
N GLU A 149 10.39 -4.26 -18.93
CA GLU A 149 9.45 -3.60 -19.84
C GLU A 149 9.89 -3.69 -21.29
N PHE A 150 11.20 -3.56 -21.54
CA PHE A 150 11.74 -3.46 -22.90
C PHE A 150 12.46 -4.75 -23.35
N ARG A 151 12.23 -5.11 -24.61
CA ARG A 151 12.93 -6.20 -25.28
C ARG A 151 13.80 -5.63 -26.40
N ILE A 152 15.04 -6.10 -26.48
CA ILE A 152 15.95 -5.75 -27.59
C ILE A 152 15.63 -6.65 -28.76
N PRO A 153 15.49 -6.10 -30.00
CA PRO A 153 15.30 -6.92 -31.18
C PRO A 153 16.47 -7.91 -31.34
N PRO A 154 16.19 -9.16 -31.76
CA PRO A 154 17.20 -10.23 -31.83
C PRO A 154 18.43 -9.90 -32.70
N GLU A 155 18.26 -9.01 -33.65
CA GLU A 155 19.34 -8.54 -34.57
C GLU A 155 20.44 -7.77 -33.82
N PHE A 156 20.06 -7.05 -32.77
CA PHE A 156 20.98 -6.26 -31.95
C PHE A 156 21.44 -7.02 -30.71
N GLY A 157 20.59 -7.84 -30.12
CA GLY A 157 20.89 -8.57 -28.89
C GLY A 157 22.08 -9.53 -29.00
N LYS A 158 22.36 -10.05 -30.21
CA LYS A 158 23.54 -10.90 -30.46
C LYS A 158 24.89 -10.14 -30.47
N ARG A 159 24.86 -8.82 -30.51
CA ARG A 159 26.04 -7.95 -30.60
C ARG A 159 26.34 -7.23 -29.27
N LEU A 160 25.41 -7.26 -28.32
CA LEU A 160 25.54 -6.56 -27.06
C LEU A 160 25.96 -7.52 -25.95
N PHE A 161 26.82 -7.06 -25.06
CA PHE A 161 27.07 -7.75 -23.80
C PHE A 161 25.88 -7.57 -22.84
N ALA A 162 25.73 -8.44 -21.85
CA ALA A 162 24.62 -8.42 -20.91
C ALA A 162 24.43 -7.06 -20.19
N TYR A 163 25.53 -6.39 -19.82
CA TYR A 163 25.46 -5.07 -19.19
C TYR A 163 25.02 -3.98 -20.18
N GLN A 164 25.38 -4.09 -21.48
CA GLN A 164 24.95 -3.17 -22.51
C GLN A 164 23.45 -3.34 -22.81
N GLU A 165 22.99 -4.59 -22.90
CA GLU A 165 21.52 -4.86 -22.98
C GLU A 165 20.76 -4.25 -21.85
N ALA A 166 21.27 -4.40 -20.62
CA ALA A 166 20.65 -3.80 -19.44
C ALA A 166 20.62 -2.26 -19.55
N ALA A 167 21.74 -1.64 -19.96
CA ALA A 167 21.83 -0.19 -20.11
C ALA A 167 20.85 0.33 -21.18
N VAL A 168 20.73 -0.34 -22.32
CA VAL A 168 19.77 0.03 -23.38
C VAL A 168 18.33 -0.06 -22.90
N LYS A 169 17.95 -1.11 -22.20
CA LYS A 169 16.59 -1.27 -21.64
C LYS A 169 16.25 -0.19 -20.62
N ILE A 170 17.18 0.13 -19.72
CA ILE A 170 17.04 1.19 -18.74
C ILE A 170 16.93 2.57 -19.44
N ALA A 171 17.78 2.81 -20.44
CA ALA A 171 17.75 4.04 -21.22
C ALA A 171 16.42 4.21 -21.98
N ALA A 172 15.89 3.15 -22.58
CA ALA A 172 14.60 3.16 -23.26
C ALA A 172 13.46 3.49 -22.29
N HIS A 173 13.46 2.92 -21.08
CA HIS A 173 12.49 3.26 -20.04
C HIS A 173 12.53 4.74 -19.66
N HIS A 174 13.71 5.30 -19.42
CA HIS A 174 13.84 6.71 -19.09
C HIS A 174 13.48 7.63 -20.25
N LEU A 175 13.86 7.26 -21.48
CA LEU A 175 13.49 7.99 -22.68
C LEU A 175 11.98 8.08 -22.85
N ASN A 176 11.29 6.94 -22.68
CA ASN A 176 9.84 6.87 -22.79
C ASN A 176 9.13 7.66 -21.69
N LYS A 177 9.64 7.59 -20.45
CA LYS A 177 9.03 8.26 -19.28
C LYS A 177 9.31 9.76 -19.21
N ARG A 178 10.49 10.21 -19.63
CA ARG A 178 11.02 11.58 -19.41
C ARG A 178 11.32 12.35 -20.67
N GLY A 179 11.20 11.73 -21.84
CA GLY A 179 11.50 12.33 -23.14
C GLY A 179 13.00 12.52 -23.44
N GLY A 180 13.89 12.09 -22.54
CA GLY A 180 15.33 12.20 -22.73
C GLY A 180 16.11 11.37 -21.71
N VAL A 181 17.31 10.93 -22.10
CA VAL A 181 18.23 10.18 -21.24
C VAL A 181 19.67 10.54 -21.58
N LEU A 182 20.52 10.67 -20.56
CA LEU A 182 21.95 10.82 -20.70
C LEU A 182 22.65 9.54 -20.25
N ILE A 183 23.39 8.90 -21.16
CA ILE A 183 24.17 7.69 -20.84
C ILE A 183 25.62 8.13 -20.60
N GLY A 184 25.99 8.20 -19.30
CA GLY A 184 27.33 8.46 -18.83
C GLY A 184 28.04 7.15 -18.46
N ASP A 185 29.05 6.77 -19.24
CA ASP A 185 29.84 5.58 -18.98
C ASP A 185 31.32 5.81 -19.32
N VAL A 186 32.21 4.95 -18.81
CA VAL A 186 33.64 5.03 -19.05
C VAL A 186 33.95 4.83 -20.55
N VAL A 187 34.99 5.51 -21.03
CA VAL A 187 35.46 5.36 -22.41
C VAL A 187 35.90 3.92 -22.67
N GLY A 188 35.48 3.37 -23.81
CA GLY A 188 35.83 1.99 -24.20
C GLY A 188 34.78 0.93 -23.90
N LEU A 189 33.70 1.24 -23.16
CA LEU A 189 32.63 0.29 -22.85
C LEU A 189 31.56 0.11 -23.94
N GLY A 190 31.85 0.62 -25.17
CA GLY A 190 31.02 0.34 -26.34
C GLY A 190 29.71 1.13 -26.43
N LYS A 191 29.66 2.37 -25.90
CA LYS A 191 28.49 3.26 -25.99
C LYS A 191 27.98 3.47 -27.43
N THR A 192 28.83 3.38 -28.42
CA THR A 192 28.45 3.53 -29.83
C THR A 192 27.53 2.40 -30.32
N LEU A 193 27.52 1.25 -29.64
CA LEU A 193 26.67 0.10 -29.95
C LEU A 193 25.37 0.09 -29.16
N MET A 194 25.24 0.91 -28.11
CA MET A 194 24.04 1.09 -27.31
C MET A 194 23.15 2.17 -27.95
#